data_814883859bb9a223bfd1eae30b1cf16e
#
_entry.id   814883859bb9a223bfd1eae30b1cf16e
#
_cell.length_a   1.000
_cell.length_b   1.000
_cell.length_c   1.000
_cell.angle_alpha   90.00
_cell.angle_beta   90.00
_cell.angle_gamma   90.00
#
_symmetry.space_group_name_H-M   'P 1'
#
loop_
_entity.id
_entity.type
_entity.pdbx_description
1 polymer ?
#
loop_
_entity_poly.entity_id
_entity_poly.type
_entity_poly.pdbx_seq_one_letter_code
_entity_poly.pdbx_strand_id
1 'polypeptide(L)'
;MRRVGVAGVALGLFVAACQIVAGIERVDKVGTGPGAADADGAVDPNKDSGVPDPCAHRAPPGPPDIDDDPTGDVGSFYLAIREFNLDVASAGDAGPPGYDLDGVCTCERKAGTAFDGKSSCNPRAGAAPVCDDPGGVDNASAKLLAPFGSVVPIDDAADVNKSISEGRRGILLQVNNYNGRANDKEITVGIILSAGIHDASGCGNGGVPQAPFPPGWCGRDKWTVDPTSVIGTAPNYVATRLATGYVRDYNLVVETRAAALLYFGSTTLEMGSPLATGRLVPLDVNLKPRDPSVPPTPAEKGLYRLDDGIFSGRIGARDLLAAVGTAKVPRSTGRLCNSPLFGTFKQGICEALDISKTKSFDFDPGSTCDAISTAALFRAELASVGDKRLEPESPNECSPGPDGPLDAGPGGVTYICP
;
A
#
# COMPACT_ATOMS: atom_id res chain seq x y z
N MET A 1 47.11 -32.01 -5.80
CA MET A 1 47.07 -31.23 -7.05
C MET A 1 45.81 -31.57 -7.81
N ARG A 2 44.82 -30.75 -7.80
CA ARG A 2 43.74 -30.51 -8.78
C ARG A 2 42.75 -29.58 -8.18
N ARG A 3 42.92 -28.29 -8.44
CA ARG A 3 41.89 -27.25 -8.25
C ARG A 3 41.12 -27.22 -9.58
N VAL A 4 39.94 -27.77 -9.60
CA VAL A 4 38.94 -27.54 -10.67
C VAL A 4 37.57 -27.69 -10.02
N GLY A 5 36.75 -26.64 -10.10
CA GLY A 5 35.33 -26.78 -10.27
C GLY A 5 34.42 -26.20 -9.19
N VAL A 6 34.58 -24.92 -8.82
CA VAL A 6 33.49 -24.20 -8.07
C VAL A 6 32.74 -23.21 -8.98
N ALA A 7 33.20 -22.98 -10.19
CA ALA A 7 32.57 -22.02 -11.12
C ALA A 7 31.40 -22.60 -11.95
N GLY A 8 31.10 -23.91 -11.88
CA GLY A 8 30.09 -24.55 -12.70
C GLY A 8 28.70 -24.68 -12.09
N VAL A 9 28.54 -24.40 -10.79
CA VAL A 9 27.24 -24.58 -10.09
C VAL A 9 26.41 -23.30 -10.09
N ALA A 10 27.02 -22.14 -10.24
CA ALA A 10 26.29 -20.86 -10.25
C ALA A 10 25.54 -20.57 -11.55
N LEU A 11 25.91 -21.19 -12.67
CA LEU A 11 25.27 -20.94 -13.97
C LEU A 11 24.08 -21.87 -14.27
N GLY A 12 23.93 -22.95 -13.53
CA GLY A 12 22.82 -23.91 -13.67
C GLY A 12 21.52 -23.54 -12.96
N LEU A 13 21.57 -22.59 -12.06
CA LEU A 13 20.38 -22.14 -11.31
C LEU A 13 19.62 -20.98 -11.99
N PHE A 14 20.20 -20.36 -13.02
CA PHE A 14 19.58 -19.26 -13.74
C PHE A 14 18.55 -19.67 -14.81
N VAL A 15 18.46 -20.94 -15.18
CA VAL A 15 17.56 -21.40 -16.27
C VAL A 15 16.28 -22.06 -15.74
N ALA A 16 16.20 -22.41 -14.46
CA ALA A 16 15.02 -23.09 -13.89
C ALA A 16 13.96 -22.12 -13.34
N ALA A 17 14.24 -20.82 -13.24
CA ALA A 17 13.33 -19.84 -12.67
C ALA A 17 12.30 -19.25 -13.66
N CYS A 18 12.43 -19.53 -14.97
CA CYS A 18 11.53 -18.97 -15.99
C CYS A 18 10.27 -19.79 -16.29
N GLN A 19 9.94 -20.84 -15.56
CA GLN A 19 8.80 -21.72 -15.90
C GLN A 19 7.67 -21.79 -14.88
N ILE A 20 7.64 -20.98 -13.81
CA ILE A 20 6.57 -21.04 -12.81
C ILE A 20 5.66 -19.78 -12.80
N VAL A 21 5.74 -18.90 -13.79
CA VAL A 21 4.89 -17.69 -13.88
C VAL A 21 3.66 -17.88 -14.80
N ALA A 22 3.28 -19.09 -15.14
CA ALA A 22 2.12 -19.36 -16.01
C ALA A 22 0.88 -19.86 -15.22
N GLY A 23 0.40 -19.10 -14.27
CA GLY A 23 -0.77 -19.48 -13.48
C GLY A 23 -1.57 -18.35 -12.86
N ILE A 24 -1.40 -17.11 -13.30
CA ILE A 24 -2.26 -16.01 -12.87
C ILE A 24 -3.33 -15.80 -13.94
N GLU A 25 -4.58 -16.14 -13.62
CA GLU A 25 -5.74 -15.77 -14.44
C GLU A 25 -5.73 -14.26 -14.67
N ARG A 26 -5.79 -13.88 -15.94
CA ARG A 26 -5.89 -12.48 -16.35
C ARG A 26 -7.18 -11.91 -15.76
N VAL A 27 -7.05 -10.93 -14.89
CA VAL A 27 -8.14 -10.02 -14.60
C VAL A 27 -8.53 -9.34 -15.91
N ASP A 28 -9.76 -9.52 -16.34
CA ASP A 28 -10.28 -8.95 -17.58
C ASP A 28 -10.06 -7.43 -17.58
N LYS A 29 -9.59 -6.93 -18.73
CA LYS A 29 -9.33 -5.51 -18.95
C LYS A 29 -10.55 -4.70 -18.53
N VAL A 30 -10.41 -3.93 -17.48
CA VAL A 30 -11.34 -2.85 -17.17
C VAL A 30 -11.21 -1.83 -18.31
N GLY A 31 -12.31 -1.63 -19.04
CA GLY A 31 -12.34 -0.72 -20.16
C GLY A 31 -11.91 0.68 -19.74
N THR A 32 -11.03 1.28 -20.51
CA THR A 32 -10.68 2.69 -20.43
C THR A 32 -11.96 3.51 -20.59
N GLY A 33 -12.46 4.04 -19.46
CA GLY A 33 -13.53 5.03 -19.49
C GLY A 33 -13.06 6.30 -20.20
N PRO A 34 -13.94 7.02 -20.91
CA PRO A 34 -13.57 8.24 -21.61
C PRO A 34 -13.09 9.30 -20.62
N GLY A 35 -11.98 9.92 -20.97
CA GLY A 35 -11.14 10.85 -20.26
C GLY A 35 -11.84 11.80 -19.30
N ALA A 36 -11.18 11.98 -18.15
CA ALA A 36 -11.38 13.14 -17.31
C ALA A 36 -11.08 14.40 -18.13
N ALA A 37 -12.06 15.26 -18.26
CA ALA A 37 -11.88 16.56 -18.92
C ALA A 37 -11.01 17.45 -18.02
N ASP A 38 -9.91 17.93 -18.60
CA ASP A 38 -9.00 18.89 -17.96
C ASP A 38 -9.77 20.17 -17.59
N ALA A 39 -9.82 20.45 -16.30
CA ALA A 39 -10.45 21.64 -15.74
C ALA A 39 -9.41 22.71 -15.43
N ASP A 40 -8.48 22.99 -16.33
CA ASP A 40 -7.71 24.23 -16.29
C ASP A 40 -7.32 24.66 -17.69
N GLY A 41 -7.77 25.87 -18.06
CA GLY A 41 -7.59 26.46 -19.38
C GLY A 41 -6.17 26.97 -19.69
N ALA A 42 -5.15 26.31 -19.18
CA ALA A 42 -3.77 26.52 -19.63
C ALA A 42 -3.57 25.71 -20.90
N VAL A 43 -3.48 26.40 -22.04
CA VAL A 43 -3.14 25.78 -23.32
C VAL A 43 -1.68 25.31 -23.22
N ASP A 44 -1.49 24.02 -23.01
CA ASP A 44 -0.18 23.37 -23.09
C ASP A 44 0.26 23.36 -24.55
N PRO A 45 1.35 24.07 -24.91
CA PRO A 45 1.83 24.14 -26.29
C PRO A 45 2.31 22.80 -26.86
N ASN A 46 2.39 21.73 -26.05
CA ASN A 46 2.79 20.38 -26.48
C ASN A 46 1.62 19.40 -26.65
N LYS A 47 0.38 19.81 -26.45
CA LYS A 47 -0.81 18.94 -26.51
C LYS A 47 -1.04 18.27 -27.89
N ASP A 48 -0.39 18.75 -28.93
CA ASP A 48 -0.56 18.26 -30.32
C ASP A 48 0.41 17.12 -30.71
N SER A 49 1.38 16.76 -29.89
CA SER A 49 2.41 15.79 -30.28
C SER A 49 2.00 14.32 -30.12
N GLY A 50 0.90 14.02 -29.44
CA GLY A 50 0.41 12.65 -29.19
C GLY A 50 1.35 11.81 -28.29
N VAL A 51 2.49 12.37 -27.87
CA VAL A 51 3.40 11.73 -26.92
C VAL A 51 3.04 12.25 -25.53
N PRO A 52 2.67 11.34 -24.58
CA PRO A 52 2.41 11.76 -23.20
C PRO A 52 3.63 12.50 -22.64
N ASP A 53 3.39 13.60 -21.93
CA ASP A 53 4.45 14.27 -21.18
C ASP A 53 4.94 13.31 -20.08
N PRO A 54 6.23 12.93 -20.07
CA PRO A 54 6.76 12.05 -19.03
C PRO A 54 6.71 12.69 -17.65
N CYS A 55 6.64 14.04 -17.58
CA CYS A 55 6.53 14.81 -16.34
C CYS A 55 5.12 15.35 -16.10
N ALA A 56 4.10 14.55 -16.36
CA ALA A 56 2.70 14.96 -16.17
C ALA A 56 2.30 15.13 -14.68
N HIS A 57 3.19 14.86 -13.72
CA HIS A 57 2.93 14.97 -12.27
C HIS A 57 1.64 14.26 -11.86
N ARG A 58 1.63 12.92 -12.02
CA ARG A 58 0.45 12.10 -11.76
C ARG A 58 -0.06 12.30 -10.33
N ALA A 59 -1.20 12.94 -10.22
CA ALA A 59 -1.86 13.23 -8.96
C ALA A 59 -3.24 12.54 -8.88
N PRO A 60 -3.77 12.31 -7.67
CA PRO A 60 -5.16 11.90 -7.52
C PRO A 60 -6.10 13.00 -8.04
N PRO A 61 -7.36 12.67 -8.38
CA PRO A 61 -8.36 13.69 -8.68
C PRO A 61 -8.42 14.74 -7.56
N GLY A 62 -8.45 16.02 -7.89
CA GLY A 62 -8.62 17.08 -6.89
C GLY A 62 -9.98 17.03 -6.19
N PRO A 63 -10.19 17.79 -5.10
CA PRO A 63 -11.46 17.83 -4.41
C PRO A 63 -12.60 18.31 -5.33
N PRO A 64 -13.85 17.85 -5.10
CA PRO A 64 -14.97 18.27 -5.91
C PRO A 64 -15.32 19.74 -5.65
N ASP A 65 -15.78 20.45 -6.70
CA ASP A 65 -16.23 21.83 -6.59
C ASP A 65 -17.52 21.96 -5.79
N ILE A 66 -18.39 20.95 -5.90
CA ILE A 66 -19.72 20.90 -5.31
C ILE A 66 -19.81 19.69 -4.38
N ASP A 67 -20.50 19.86 -3.27
CA ASP A 67 -20.96 18.76 -2.43
C ASP A 67 -22.41 18.44 -2.85
N ASP A 68 -22.65 17.19 -3.24
CA ASP A 68 -23.96 16.78 -3.79
C ASP A 68 -25.05 16.71 -2.71
N ASP A 69 -24.66 16.49 -1.45
CA ASP A 69 -25.58 16.46 -0.30
C ASP A 69 -24.85 16.81 1.00
N PRO A 70 -24.61 18.10 1.29
CA PRO A 70 -23.81 18.52 2.44
C PRO A 70 -24.43 18.17 3.80
N THR A 71 -25.65 17.68 3.82
CA THR A 71 -26.34 17.22 5.05
C THR A 71 -26.56 15.72 5.08
N GLY A 72 -26.21 15.04 3.99
CA GLY A 72 -26.32 13.58 3.84
C GLY A 72 -25.28 12.87 4.70
N ASP A 73 -25.68 11.74 5.26
CA ASP A 73 -24.77 10.80 5.93
C ASP A 73 -25.35 9.40 5.78
N VAL A 74 -24.53 8.49 5.26
CA VAL A 74 -24.90 7.07 5.14
C VAL A 74 -24.54 6.27 6.39
N GLY A 75 -23.97 6.90 7.41
CA GLY A 75 -23.45 6.28 8.61
C GLY A 75 -22.04 5.72 8.39
N SER A 76 -21.39 5.35 9.49
CA SER A 76 -20.07 4.73 9.45
C SER A 76 -20.15 3.32 8.88
N PHE A 77 -19.22 2.96 7.99
CA PHE A 77 -19.07 1.60 7.50
C PHE A 77 -17.60 1.18 7.45
N TYR A 78 -17.38 -0.12 7.38
CA TYR A 78 -16.04 -0.69 7.39
C TYR A 78 -15.80 -1.48 6.10
N LEU A 79 -14.61 -1.31 5.56
CA LEU A 79 -14.13 -2.04 4.40
C LEU A 79 -12.89 -2.83 4.81
N ALA A 80 -12.89 -4.16 4.62
CA ALA A 80 -11.70 -4.97 4.82
C ALA A 80 -10.91 -5.08 3.51
N ILE A 81 -9.62 -4.83 3.56
CA ILE A 81 -8.75 -5.05 2.39
C ILE A 81 -8.79 -6.54 2.07
N ARG A 82 -9.21 -6.86 0.84
CA ARG A 82 -9.31 -8.23 0.32
C ARG A 82 -8.11 -8.66 -0.48
N GLU A 83 -7.52 -7.71 -1.19
CA GLU A 83 -6.42 -7.94 -2.10
C GLU A 83 -5.44 -6.77 -2.01
N PHE A 84 -4.16 -7.10 -2.02
CA PHE A 84 -3.08 -6.13 -1.99
C PHE A 84 -2.01 -6.57 -2.97
N ASN A 85 -1.74 -5.78 -4.02
CA ASN A 85 -0.80 -6.15 -5.06
C ASN A 85 0.33 -5.12 -5.15
N LEU A 86 1.53 -5.57 -4.85
CA LEU A 86 2.79 -4.82 -4.99
C LEU A 86 3.44 -5.04 -6.38
N ASP A 87 2.89 -5.96 -7.19
CA ASP A 87 3.49 -6.35 -8.45
C ASP A 87 3.26 -5.30 -9.53
N VAL A 88 4.33 -4.69 -9.95
CA VAL A 88 4.38 -3.65 -10.99
C VAL A 88 4.29 -4.24 -12.39
N ALA A 89 4.70 -5.49 -12.56
CA ALA A 89 4.71 -6.15 -13.86
C ALA A 89 3.29 -6.39 -14.40
N SER A 90 2.29 -6.41 -13.53
CA SER A 90 0.89 -6.60 -13.91
C SER A 90 0.19 -5.33 -14.40
N ALA A 91 0.82 -4.16 -14.28
CA ALA A 91 0.20 -2.88 -14.64
C ALA A 91 0.03 -2.65 -16.16
N GLY A 92 0.65 -3.47 -17.00
CA GLY A 92 0.55 -3.38 -18.47
C GLY A 92 0.94 -2.00 -19.00
N ASP A 93 0.23 -1.54 -20.03
CA ASP A 93 0.50 -0.23 -20.67
C ASP A 93 0.16 0.98 -19.78
N ALA A 94 -0.49 0.78 -18.62
CA ALA A 94 -0.87 1.87 -17.70
C ALA A 94 0.30 2.36 -16.83
N GLY A 95 1.45 1.69 -16.89
CA GLY A 95 2.59 1.97 -16.02
C GLY A 95 2.37 1.48 -14.58
N PRO A 96 3.37 1.62 -13.69
CA PRO A 96 3.26 1.22 -12.31
C PRO A 96 2.18 2.01 -11.55
N PRO A 97 1.54 1.38 -10.54
CA PRO A 97 0.63 2.11 -9.68
C PRO A 97 1.40 3.17 -8.89
N GLY A 98 0.73 4.25 -8.53
CA GLY A 98 1.29 5.29 -7.68
C GLY A 98 0.98 6.69 -8.17
N TYR A 99 1.51 7.63 -7.42
CA TYR A 99 1.38 9.07 -7.63
C TYR A 99 2.74 9.74 -7.48
N ASP A 100 2.85 10.94 -7.98
CA ASP A 100 3.94 11.85 -7.69
C ASP A 100 3.76 12.34 -6.24
N LEU A 101 4.60 11.85 -5.34
CA LEU A 101 4.51 12.13 -3.90
C LEU A 101 5.32 13.34 -3.48
N ASP A 102 6.32 13.71 -4.26
CA ASP A 102 7.25 14.79 -3.94
C ASP A 102 7.12 16.01 -4.86
N GLY A 103 6.39 15.91 -5.96
CA GLY A 103 6.12 17.00 -6.89
C GLY A 103 7.24 17.23 -7.89
N VAL A 104 8.08 16.22 -8.16
CA VAL A 104 9.12 16.28 -9.19
C VAL A 104 9.13 15.04 -10.06
N CYS A 105 9.69 15.16 -11.25
CA CYS A 105 10.00 14.04 -12.13
C CYS A 105 11.51 13.79 -12.11
N THR A 106 11.98 12.99 -11.21
CA THR A 106 13.42 12.69 -11.08
C THR A 106 13.95 12.01 -12.35
N CYS A 107 15.06 12.49 -12.87
CA CYS A 107 15.68 12.12 -14.14
C CYS A 107 14.99 12.65 -15.42
N GLU A 108 13.78 13.13 -15.37
CA GLU A 108 13.11 13.73 -16.53
C GLU A 108 13.40 15.22 -16.60
N ARG A 109 13.68 15.73 -17.82
CA ARG A 109 14.11 17.11 -18.01
C ARG A 109 13.07 18.03 -18.62
N LYS A 110 11.90 17.55 -18.92
CA LYS A 110 10.83 18.40 -19.42
C LYS A 110 10.11 19.06 -18.26
N ALA A 111 10.24 20.34 -18.24
CA ALA A 111 9.95 21.19 -17.13
C ALA A 111 8.45 21.44 -16.90
N GLY A 112 7.90 20.91 -15.84
CA GLY A 112 6.80 21.56 -15.12
C GLY A 112 7.33 22.43 -13.99
N THR A 113 8.43 22.07 -13.34
CA THR A 113 9.03 22.81 -12.23
C THR A 113 10.53 23.03 -12.40
N ALA A 114 11.11 23.92 -11.60
CA ALA A 114 12.55 24.15 -11.59
C ALA A 114 13.36 22.95 -11.04
N PHE A 115 12.67 21.96 -10.49
CA PHE A 115 13.26 20.77 -9.86
C PHE A 115 13.20 19.53 -10.73
N ASP A 116 12.40 19.53 -11.82
CA ASP A 116 12.32 18.40 -12.73
C ASP A 116 13.69 18.00 -13.26
N GLY A 117 13.93 16.70 -13.30
CA GLY A 117 15.23 16.12 -13.59
C GLY A 117 16.16 15.99 -12.39
N LYS A 118 15.78 16.52 -11.22
CA LYS A 118 16.50 16.42 -9.95
C LYS A 118 15.66 15.64 -8.94
N SER A 119 16.31 14.99 -8.02
CA SER A 119 15.63 14.40 -6.87
C SER A 119 15.17 15.48 -5.88
N SER A 120 14.07 15.26 -5.19
CA SER A 120 13.56 16.12 -4.11
C SER A 120 14.44 16.08 -2.85
N CYS A 121 15.37 15.12 -2.75
CA CYS A 121 16.33 14.95 -1.68
C CYS A 121 17.71 14.63 -2.26
N ASN A 122 18.76 14.75 -1.45
CA ASN A 122 20.10 14.38 -1.88
C ASN A 122 20.27 12.87 -1.86
N PRO A 123 20.58 12.22 -2.98
CA PRO A 123 20.99 10.82 -2.96
C PRO A 123 22.17 10.62 -2.00
N ARG A 124 22.25 9.44 -1.40
CA ARG A 124 23.38 9.12 -0.52
C ARG A 124 24.69 9.18 -1.27
N ALA A 125 25.78 9.46 -0.54
CA ALA A 125 27.10 9.61 -1.12
C ALA A 125 27.48 8.39 -1.97
N GLY A 126 27.73 8.62 -3.25
CA GLY A 126 28.07 7.59 -4.23
C GLY A 126 26.88 6.88 -4.89
N ALA A 127 25.65 7.14 -4.48
CA ALA A 127 24.44 6.63 -5.14
C ALA A 127 24.00 7.57 -6.27
N ALA A 128 23.45 6.99 -7.34
CA ALA A 128 22.73 7.76 -8.36
C ALA A 128 21.31 8.06 -7.87
N PRO A 129 20.67 9.15 -8.34
CA PRO A 129 19.25 9.35 -8.11
C PRO A 129 18.44 8.16 -8.65
N VAL A 130 17.44 7.74 -7.92
CA VAL A 130 16.45 6.77 -8.42
C VAL A 130 15.47 7.54 -9.28
N CYS A 131 15.33 7.13 -10.53
CA CYS A 131 14.41 7.82 -11.46
C CYS A 131 12.98 7.42 -11.19
N ASP A 132 12.05 8.35 -11.33
CA ASP A 132 10.63 8.10 -11.25
C ASP A 132 10.14 7.31 -12.47
N ASP A 133 8.94 6.81 -12.37
CA ASP A 133 8.23 6.22 -13.48
C ASP A 133 7.48 7.31 -14.27
N PRO A 134 7.02 7.03 -15.50
CA PRO A 134 6.33 8.03 -16.32
C PRO A 134 5.21 8.74 -15.57
N GLY A 135 5.19 10.07 -15.66
CA GLY A 135 4.26 10.92 -14.93
C GLY A 135 4.74 11.33 -13.53
N GLY A 136 6.04 11.17 -13.23
CA GLY A 136 6.62 11.47 -11.91
C GLY A 136 6.17 10.48 -10.84
N VAL A 137 5.79 9.26 -11.24
CA VAL A 137 5.28 8.28 -10.27
C VAL A 137 6.39 7.78 -9.37
N ASP A 138 6.23 8.03 -8.09
CA ASP A 138 7.11 7.57 -7.03
C ASP A 138 6.74 6.14 -6.62
N ASN A 139 7.50 5.14 -7.09
CA ASN A 139 7.34 3.75 -6.71
C ASN A 139 8.67 2.98 -6.78
N ALA A 140 9.68 3.48 -6.08
CA ALA A 140 11.00 2.86 -6.04
C ALA A 140 10.98 1.45 -5.41
N SER A 141 10.03 1.17 -4.51
CA SER A 141 9.87 -0.15 -3.91
C SER A 141 9.61 -1.24 -4.96
N ALA A 142 8.90 -0.92 -6.01
CA ALA A 142 8.62 -1.86 -7.09
C ALA A 142 9.91 -2.24 -7.85
N LYS A 143 10.76 -1.26 -8.12
CA LYS A 143 12.07 -1.48 -8.75
C LYS A 143 13.01 -2.28 -7.85
N LEU A 144 12.93 -2.06 -6.54
CA LEU A 144 13.68 -2.83 -5.54
C LEU A 144 13.21 -4.29 -5.48
N LEU A 145 11.89 -4.52 -5.47
CA LEU A 145 11.34 -5.87 -5.31
C LEU A 145 11.53 -6.75 -6.55
N ALA A 146 11.52 -6.19 -7.75
CA ALA A 146 11.64 -6.92 -9.00
C ALA A 146 12.89 -7.84 -9.07
N PRO A 147 14.12 -7.42 -8.76
CA PRO A 147 15.28 -8.30 -8.74
C PRO A 147 15.29 -9.28 -7.56
N PHE A 148 14.69 -8.92 -6.43
CA PHE A 148 14.69 -9.78 -5.24
C PHE A 148 13.64 -10.88 -5.30
N GLY A 149 12.52 -10.68 -5.98
CA GLY A 149 11.48 -11.69 -6.16
C GLY A 149 11.96 -12.98 -6.82
N SER A 150 13.09 -12.94 -7.56
CA SER A 150 13.71 -14.12 -8.15
C SER A 150 14.71 -14.84 -7.23
N VAL A 151 15.25 -14.16 -6.21
CA VAL A 151 16.33 -14.67 -5.33
C VAL A 151 15.80 -15.10 -3.99
N VAL A 152 14.87 -14.33 -3.45
CA VAL A 152 14.09 -14.70 -2.28
C VAL A 152 12.67 -14.79 -2.81
N PRO A 153 12.01 -15.94 -2.69
CA PRO A 153 10.58 -15.94 -2.76
C PRO A 153 10.13 -15.03 -1.61
N ILE A 154 10.05 -13.72 -1.91
CA ILE A 154 9.21 -12.83 -1.15
C ILE A 154 7.81 -13.30 -1.56
N ASP A 155 7.45 -14.47 -1.08
CA ASP A 155 6.10 -14.97 -1.04
C ASP A 155 5.21 -14.00 -0.25
N ASP A 156 5.77 -12.85 0.16
CA ASP A 156 5.12 -11.93 1.07
C ASP A 156 3.90 -11.28 0.42
N ALA A 157 3.90 -10.97 -0.87
CA ALA A 157 2.66 -10.52 -1.51
C ALA A 157 1.66 -11.68 -1.65
N ALA A 158 2.11 -12.85 -2.08
CA ALA A 158 1.28 -14.05 -2.08
C ALA A 158 0.94 -14.50 -0.66
N ASP A 159 1.87 -14.39 0.29
CA ASP A 159 1.65 -14.69 1.70
C ASP A 159 0.79 -13.63 2.40
N VAL A 160 0.90 -12.34 2.04
CA VAL A 160 -0.02 -11.29 2.50
C VAL A 160 -1.42 -11.58 2.00
N ASN A 161 -1.60 -11.77 0.70
CA ASN A 161 -2.91 -12.08 0.11
C ASN A 161 -3.46 -13.42 0.62
N LYS A 162 -2.61 -14.42 0.80
CA LYS A 162 -2.99 -15.68 1.43
C LYS A 162 -3.42 -15.48 2.88
N SER A 163 -2.67 -14.72 3.66
CA SER A 163 -3.02 -14.38 5.04
C SER A 163 -4.37 -13.66 5.12
N ILE A 164 -4.60 -12.71 4.21
CA ILE A 164 -5.87 -12.01 4.08
C ILE A 164 -6.98 -12.99 3.68
N SER A 165 -6.76 -13.81 2.66
CA SER A 165 -7.74 -14.79 2.17
C SER A 165 -8.07 -15.89 3.18
N GLU A 166 -7.15 -16.21 4.07
CA GLU A 166 -7.34 -17.13 5.18
C GLU A 166 -7.94 -16.45 6.42
N GLY A 167 -8.19 -15.13 6.38
CA GLY A 167 -8.75 -14.38 7.50
C GLY A 167 -7.84 -14.29 8.72
N ARG A 168 -6.53 -14.39 8.52
CA ARG A 168 -5.56 -14.40 9.64
C ARG A 168 -5.20 -13.01 10.12
N ARG A 169 -5.12 -12.06 9.20
CA ARG A 169 -4.79 -10.65 9.43
C ARG A 169 -5.47 -9.78 8.40
N GLY A 170 -5.66 -8.52 8.72
CA GLY A 170 -6.25 -7.59 7.79
C GLY A 170 -6.05 -6.14 8.20
N ILE A 171 -6.39 -5.28 7.27
CA ILE A 171 -6.51 -3.84 7.48
C ILE A 171 -7.95 -3.47 7.15
N LEU A 172 -8.57 -2.72 8.06
CA LEU A 172 -9.91 -2.21 7.87
C LEU A 172 -9.83 -0.70 7.65
N LEU A 173 -10.63 -0.22 6.73
CA LEU A 173 -10.88 1.20 6.51
C LEU A 173 -12.24 1.53 7.12
N GLN A 174 -12.26 2.41 8.10
CA GLN A 174 -13.50 2.96 8.65
C GLN A 174 -13.82 4.26 7.92
N VAL A 175 -14.87 4.27 7.12
CA VAL A 175 -15.33 5.46 6.41
C VAL A 175 -16.46 6.11 7.20
N ASN A 176 -16.33 7.40 7.47
CA ASN A 176 -17.30 8.19 8.23
C ASN A 176 -17.65 9.48 7.47
N ASN A 177 -18.82 10.02 7.75
CA ASN A 177 -19.34 11.28 7.22
C ASN A 177 -19.50 11.29 5.68
N TYR A 178 -19.61 10.12 5.06
CA TYR A 178 -19.85 10.06 3.62
C TYR A 178 -21.32 10.30 3.31
N ASN A 179 -21.61 11.25 2.43
CA ASN A 179 -22.97 11.63 2.02
C ASN A 179 -23.66 10.60 1.10
N GLY A 180 -22.92 9.62 0.57
CA GLY A 180 -23.45 8.56 -0.31
C GLY A 180 -23.65 8.98 -1.76
N ARG A 181 -23.11 10.13 -2.18
CA ARG A 181 -23.22 10.69 -3.53
C ARG A 181 -21.89 10.65 -4.28
N ALA A 182 -21.95 11.09 -5.53
CA ALA A 182 -20.76 11.15 -6.39
C ALA A 182 -19.69 12.09 -5.83
N ASN A 183 -20.12 13.21 -5.24
CA ASN A 183 -19.23 14.25 -4.73
C ASN A 183 -19.51 14.56 -3.27
N ASP A 184 -18.47 14.48 -2.48
CA ASP A 184 -18.46 14.80 -1.05
C ASP A 184 -17.15 15.49 -0.71
N LYS A 185 -17.23 16.70 -0.17
CA LYS A 185 -16.04 17.53 0.10
C LYS A 185 -15.24 17.11 1.32
N GLU A 186 -15.88 16.42 2.25
CA GLU A 186 -15.25 16.13 3.55
C GLU A 186 -15.72 14.79 4.11
N ILE A 187 -14.84 13.82 4.04
CA ILE A 187 -15.02 12.53 4.69
C ILE A 187 -13.88 12.27 5.66
N THR A 188 -14.08 11.31 6.53
CA THR A 188 -13.04 10.84 7.44
C THR A 188 -12.81 9.35 7.23
N VAL A 189 -11.55 8.94 7.09
CA VAL A 189 -11.18 7.53 6.98
C VAL A 189 -10.22 7.16 8.09
N GLY A 190 -10.57 6.13 8.85
CA GLY A 190 -9.73 5.53 9.86
C GLY A 190 -9.06 4.25 9.35
N ILE A 191 -7.79 4.06 9.67
CA ILE A 191 -7.07 2.81 9.38
C ILE A 191 -7.03 1.99 10.67
N ILE A 192 -7.57 0.79 10.63
CA ILE A 192 -7.68 -0.11 11.77
C ILE A 192 -6.96 -1.42 11.45
N LEU A 193 -6.06 -1.82 12.32
CA LEU A 193 -5.41 -3.12 12.21
C LEU A 193 -6.31 -4.22 12.76
N SER A 194 -6.27 -5.40 12.16
CA SER A 194 -7.04 -6.56 12.55
C SER A 194 -6.16 -7.80 12.69
N ALA A 195 -6.33 -8.51 13.79
CA ALA A 195 -5.73 -9.84 14.01
C ALA A 195 -6.49 -10.97 13.27
N GLY A 196 -7.38 -10.59 12.34
CA GLY A 196 -8.12 -11.52 11.49
C GLY A 196 -9.58 -11.66 11.83
N ILE A 197 -10.22 -12.68 11.28
CA ILE A 197 -11.65 -12.94 11.44
C ILE A 197 -11.94 -13.33 12.90
N HIS A 198 -12.95 -12.67 13.46
CA HIS A 198 -13.52 -13.03 14.76
C HIS A 198 -14.66 -14.04 14.61
N ASP A 199 -15.54 -13.78 13.66
CA ASP A 199 -16.74 -14.60 13.43
C ASP A 199 -17.16 -14.49 11.96
N ALA A 200 -17.23 -15.62 11.27
CA ALA A 200 -17.70 -15.74 9.89
C ALA A 200 -19.13 -16.31 9.80
N SER A 201 -19.82 -16.55 10.92
CA SER A 201 -21.15 -17.17 10.95
C SER A 201 -22.20 -16.35 10.20
N GLY A 202 -22.05 -15.04 10.17
CA GLY A 202 -22.93 -14.13 9.44
C GLY A 202 -22.99 -14.37 7.94
N CYS A 203 -21.99 -15.06 7.36
CA CYS A 203 -21.91 -15.38 5.94
C CYS A 203 -22.37 -16.80 5.58
N GLY A 204 -22.99 -17.51 6.50
CA GLY A 204 -23.46 -18.87 6.24
C GLY A 204 -22.36 -19.94 6.17
N ASN A 205 -21.15 -19.60 6.52
CA ASN A 205 -19.99 -20.52 6.52
C ASN A 205 -19.96 -21.51 7.70
N GLY A 206 -21.13 -21.84 8.24
CA GLY A 206 -21.28 -22.91 9.22
C GLY A 206 -20.89 -22.59 10.66
N GLY A 207 -20.73 -21.30 11.01
CA GLY A 207 -20.62 -20.89 12.41
C GLY A 207 -19.40 -21.44 13.15
N VAL A 208 -18.27 -21.62 12.46
CA VAL A 208 -17.04 -22.08 13.09
C VAL A 208 -16.32 -20.88 13.71
N PRO A 209 -16.28 -20.76 15.04
CA PRO A 209 -15.56 -19.67 15.69
C PRO A 209 -14.07 -19.98 15.72
N GLN A 210 -13.25 -19.13 15.25
CA GLN A 210 -11.79 -19.01 15.31
C GLN A 210 -11.06 -19.16 13.97
N ALA A 211 -10.21 -18.16 13.72
CA ALA A 211 -9.22 -18.21 12.66
C ALA A 211 -8.32 -19.46 12.77
N PRO A 212 -7.91 -20.08 11.65
CA PRO A 212 -7.98 -19.48 10.33
C PRO A 212 -9.20 -19.97 9.53
N PHE A 213 -10.17 -19.11 9.32
CA PHE A 213 -11.25 -19.36 8.37
C PHE A 213 -11.21 -18.30 7.29
N PRO A 214 -11.34 -18.71 6.01
CA PRO A 214 -11.45 -17.74 4.96
C PRO A 214 -12.68 -16.86 5.20
N PRO A 215 -12.56 -15.53 5.03
CA PRO A 215 -13.71 -14.65 5.01
C PRO A 215 -14.73 -15.10 3.99
N GLY A 216 -16.01 -14.98 4.31
CA GLY A 216 -17.08 -15.23 3.35
C GLY A 216 -17.29 -14.06 2.38
N TRP A 217 -16.68 -12.91 2.69
CA TRP A 217 -16.78 -11.66 1.92
C TRP A 217 -18.21 -11.25 1.61
N CYS A 218 -19.09 -11.48 2.59
CA CYS A 218 -20.52 -11.22 2.49
C CYS A 218 -20.94 -9.92 3.21
N GLY A 219 -20.00 -9.09 3.61
CA GLY A 219 -20.25 -7.86 4.36
C GLY A 219 -20.65 -8.06 5.82
N ARG A 220 -20.77 -9.30 6.27
CA ARG A 220 -21.14 -9.67 7.65
C ARG A 220 -20.02 -10.38 8.39
N ASP A 221 -18.89 -10.58 7.73
CA ASP A 221 -17.68 -11.05 8.38
C ASP A 221 -17.28 -10.09 9.48
N LYS A 222 -17.15 -10.59 10.70
CA LYS A 222 -16.69 -9.79 11.82
C LYS A 222 -15.19 -9.95 11.97
N TRP A 223 -14.50 -8.86 11.75
CA TRP A 223 -13.06 -8.78 11.94
C TRP A 223 -12.74 -8.29 13.34
N THR A 224 -11.73 -8.87 13.96
CA THR A 224 -11.19 -8.34 15.21
C THR A 224 -10.58 -6.98 14.95
N VAL A 225 -10.48 -6.16 16.00
CA VAL A 225 -9.81 -4.87 15.93
C VAL A 225 -8.65 -4.85 16.92
N ASP A 226 -7.51 -4.34 16.48
CA ASP A 226 -6.37 -4.13 17.35
C ASP A 226 -6.70 -3.01 18.35
N PRO A 227 -6.57 -3.25 19.67
CA PRO A 227 -6.93 -2.26 20.68
C PRO A 227 -6.11 -0.98 20.62
N THR A 228 -4.92 -0.99 20.00
CA THR A 228 -4.08 0.20 19.82
C THR A 228 -4.55 1.07 18.67
N SER A 229 -5.30 0.49 17.72
CA SER A 229 -5.81 1.20 16.55
C SER A 229 -7.21 1.79 16.73
N VAL A 230 -7.89 1.50 17.86
CA VAL A 230 -9.25 1.96 18.10
C VAL A 230 -9.50 2.38 19.55
N ILE A 231 -10.44 3.31 19.73
CA ILE A 231 -11.07 3.62 21.02
C ILE A 231 -12.55 3.20 20.99
N GLY A 232 -13.17 3.08 22.17
CA GLY A 232 -14.58 2.66 22.28
C GLY A 232 -14.78 1.15 22.36
N THR A 233 -15.99 0.71 22.06
CA THR A 233 -16.45 -0.69 22.13
C THR A 233 -17.25 -1.05 20.88
N ALA A 234 -17.31 -2.35 20.56
CA ALA A 234 -18.11 -2.83 19.44
C ALA A 234 -19.58 -2.45 19.55
N PRO A 235 -20.26 -2.15 18.47
CA PRO A 235 -19.74 -1.99 17.10
C PRO A 235 -19.22 -0.57 16.80
N ASN A 236 -19.26 0.35 17.78
CA ASN A 236 -19.02 1.79 17.60
C ASN A 236 -17.55 2.14 17.90
N TYR A 237 -16.63 1.48 17.25
CA TYR A 237 -15.23 1.85 17.35
C TYR A 237 -14.94 3.15 16.58
N VAL A 238 -14.00 3.91 17.12
CA VAL A 238 -13.39 5.05 16.42
C VAL A 238 -11.92 4.77 16.26
N ALA A 239 -11.42 4.83 15.03
CA ALA A 239 -10.01 4.65 14.76
C ALA A 239 -9.18 5.74 15.47
N THR A 240 -8.04 5.36 16.04
CA THR A 240 -7.11 6.31 16.71
C THR A 240 -6.37 7.18 15.71
N ARG A 241 -6.28 6.72 14.45
CA ARG A 241 -5.63 7.43 13.35
C ARG A 241 -6.66 7.70 12.28
N LEU A 242 -7.03 8.96 12.16
CA LEU A 242 -7.99 9.44 11.20
C LEU A 242 -7.29 10.27 10.14
N ALA A 243 -7.68 10.05 8.90
CA ALA A 243 -7.32 10.86 7.75
C ALA A 243 -8.56 11.60 7.26
N THR A 244 -8.39 12.81 6.79
CA THR A 244 -9.42 13.54 6.07
C THR A 244 -9.28 13.28 4.57
N GLY A 245 -10.38 13.32 3.87
CA GLY A 245 -10.42 13.09 2.44
C GLY A 245 -11.71 13.64 1.84
N TYR A 246 -11.93 13.28 0.61
CA TYR A 246 -13.12 13.64 -0.15
C TYR A 246 -13.49 12.52 -1.13
N VAL A 247 -14.67 12.61 -1.69
CA VAL A 247 -15.10 11.76 -2.81
C VAL A 247 -15.37 12.65 -4.01
N ARG A 248 -14.79 12.34 -5.16
CA ARG A 248 -15.07 12.98 -6.45
C ARG A 248 -15.43 11.92 -7.49
N ASP A 249 -16.61 12.02 -8.07
CA ASP A 249 -17.13 11.06 -9.06
C ASP A 249 -17.03 9.60 -8.54
N TYR A 250 -17.41 9.40 -7.28
CA TYR A 250 -17.27 8.15 -6.52
C TYR A 250 -15.83 7.71 -6.27
N ASN A 251 -14.81 8.48 -6.65
CA ASN A 251 -13.44 8.20 -6.28
C ASN A 251 -13.15 8.79 -4.91
N LEU A 252 -12.92 7.91 -3.96
CA LEU A 252 -12.39 8.22 -2.64
C LEU A 252 -10.95 8.70 -2.79
N VAL A 253 -10.59 9.80 -2.16
CA VAL A 253 -9.22 10.29 -2.03
C VAL A 253 -8.98 10.64 -0.58
N VAL A 254 -7.96 10.04 0.01
CA VAL A 254 -7.60 10.21 1.42
C VAL A 254 -6.12 10.47 1.53
N GLU A 255 -5.76 11.59 2.06
CA GLU A 255 -4.37 11.91 2.39
C GLU A 255 -4.26 12.14 3.90
N THR A 256 -3.29 11.55 4.54
CA THR A 256 -3.02 11.83 5.94
C THR A 256 -1.60 12.31 6.15
N ARG A 257 -1.43 13.27 7.05
CA ARG A 257 -0.11 13.71 7.51
C ARG A 257 0.44 12.81 8.60
N ALA A 258 -0.44 12.05 9.26
CA ALA A 258 -0.03 11.06 10.24
C ALA A 258 0.42 9.78 9.52
N ALA A 259 1.40 9.11 10.09
CA ALA A 259 1.83 7.83 9.56
C ALA A 259 0.73 6.77 9.69
N ALA A 260 0.56 5.94 8.66
CA ALA A 260 -0.24 4.73 8.72
C ALA A 260 0.61 3.56 9.20
N LEU A 261 -0.02 2.65 9.96
CA LEU A 261 0.59 1.36 10.28
C LEU A 261 0.07 0.32 9.29
N LEU A 262 0.98 -0.45 8.76
CA LEU A 262 0.69 -1.58 7.91
C LEU A 262 1.29 -2.84 8.53
N TYR A 263 0.69 -3.99 8.24
CA TYR A 263 1.34 -5.26 8.55
C TYR A 263 2.32 -5.64 7.44
N PHE A 264 3.55 -5.95 7.83
CA PHE A 264 4.54 -6.59 6.98
C PHE A 264 4.94 -7.90 7.65
N GLY A 265 4.43 -9.01 7.15
CA GLY A 265 4.56 -10.29 7.81
C GLY A 265 4.03 -10.25 9.28
N SER A 266 4.90 -10.47 10.25
CA SER A 266 4.57 -10.39 11.69
C SER A 266 4.88 -9.03 12.32
N THR A 267 5.37 -8.07 11.55
CA THR A 267 5.85 -6.77 12.03
C THR A 267 4.95 -5.66 11.52
N THR A 268 4.76 -4.63 12.31
CA THR A 268 4.12 -3.40 11.83
C THR A 268 5.15 -2.53 11.15
N LEU A 269 4.78 -1.99 10.00
CA LEU A 269 5.56 -1.06 9.21
C LEU A 269 4.89 0.31 9.24
N GLU A 270 5.66 1.34 9.54
CA GLU A 270 5.16 2.71 9.52
C GLU A 270 5.37 3.33 8.14
N MET A 271 4.28 3.79 7.53
CA MET A 271 4.29 4.53 6.28
C MET A 271 3.97 5.99 6.52
N GLY A 272 4.87 6.88 6.16
CA GLY A 272 4.68 8.34 6.24
C GLY A 272 3.84 8.87 5.08
N SER A 273 3.06 9.89 5.37
CA SER A 273 2.21 10.61 4.39
C SER A 273 1.44 9.69 3.43
N PRO A 274 0.71 8.69 3.94
CA PRO A 274 -0.01 7.78 3.08
C PRO A 274 -1.12 8.50 2.33
N LEU A 275 -1.21 8.18 1.04
CA LEU A 275 -2.26 8.60 0.12
C LEU A 275 -2.98 7.35 -0.36
N ALA A 276 -4.28 7.28 -0.14
CA ALA A 276 -5.11 6.20 -0.64
C ALA A 276 -6.20 6.74 -1.55
N THR A 277 -6.41 6.08 -2.66
CA THR A 277 -7.52 6.37 -3.57
C THR A 277 -8.25 5.09 -3.90
N GLY A 278 -9.45 5.20 -4.44
CA GLY A 278 -10.19 4.04 -4.93
C GLY A 278 -11.64 4.37 -5.23
N ARG A 279 -12.25 3.59 -6.07
CA ARG A 279 -13.63 3.80 -6.48
C ARG A 279 -14.60 3.15 -5.49
N LEU A 280 -15.41 3.96 -4.85
CA LEU A 280 -16.54 3.50 -4.05
C LEU A 280 -17.65 2.98 -4.96
N VAL A 281 -17.97 1.70 -4.85
CA VAL A 281 -19.05 1.06 -5.59
C VAL A 281 -20.19 0.79 -4.62
N PRO A 282 -21.35 1.45 -4.80
CA PRO A 282 -22.50 1.20 -3.96
C PRO A 282 -23.09 -0.19 -4.24
N LEU A 283 -23.57 -0.83 -3.19
CA LEU A 283 -24.11 -2.19 -3.23
C LEU A 283 -25.59 -2.20 -2.86
N ASP A 284 -26.33 -3.16 -3.41
CA ASP A 284 -27.69 -3.49 -2.96
C ASP A 284 -27.65 -4.39 -1.70
N VAL A 285 -28.79 -4.73 -1.17
CA VAL A 285 -28.92 -5.60 0.02
C VAL A 285 -28.38 -7.03 -0.19
N ASN A 286 -28.16 -7.43 -1.44
CA ASN A 286 -27.54 -8.71 -1.83
C ASN A 286 -26.05 -8.55 -2.14
N LEU A 287 -25.46 -7.40 -1.84
CA LEU A 287 -24.07 -7.02 -2.10
C LEU A 287 -23.68 -7.06 -3.59
N LYS A 288 -24.64 -6.81 -4.46
CA LYS A 288 -24.37 -6.61 -5.89
C LYS A 288 -24.21 -5.12 -6.18
N PRO A 289 -23.34 -4.75 -7.11
CA PRO A 289 -23.25 -3.37 -7.56
C PRO A 289 -24.62 -2.85 -8.00
N ARG A 290 -25.00 -1.68 -7.48
CA ARG A 290 -26.22 -0.99 -7.88
C ARG A 290 -25.89 0.27 -8.68
N ASP A 291 -26.89 0.80 -9.35
CA ASP A 291 -26.79 2.07 -10.07
C ASP A 291 -26.47 3.20 -9.06
N PRO A 292 -25.32 3.86 -9.17
CA PRO A 292 -24.92 4.91 -8.26
C PRO A 292 -25.80 6.17 -8.36
N SER A 293 -26.46 6.39 -9.49
CA SER A 293 -27.37 7.54 -9.70
C SER A 293 -28.67 7.44 -8.87
N VAL A 294 -29.00 6.23 -8.43
CA VAL A 294 -30.20 5.99 -7.60
C VAL A 294 -29.83 6.15 -6.12
N PRO A 295 -30.53 6.99 -5.35
CA PRO A 295 -30.30 7.12 -3.91
C PRO A 295 -30.42 5.78 -3.18
N PRO A 296 -29.58 5.52 -2.15
CA PRO A 296 -29.69 4.30 -1.37
C PRO A 296 -31.01 4.27 -0.59
N THR A 297 -31.63 3.11 -0.54
CA THR A 297 -32.70 2.85 0.44
C THR A 297 -32.09 2.84 1.85
N PRO A 298 -32.91 2.98 2.91
CA PRO A 298 -32.40 2.90 4.29
C PRO A 298 -31.60 1.63 4.59
N ALA A 299 -31.95 0.50 3.94
CA ALA A 299 -31.26 -0.78 4.12
C ALA A 299 -29.94 -0.88 3.32
N GLU A 300 -29.71 -0.01 2.37
CA GLU A 300 -28.52 0.04 1.52
C GLU A 300 -27.51 1.10 1.97
N LYS A 301 -27.89 1.94 2.93
CA LYS A 301 -26.97 2.93 3.50
C LYS A 301 -25.74 2.24 4.10
N GLY A 302 -24.54 2.73 3.77
CA GLY A 302 -23.29 2.17 4.25
C GLY A 302 -22.86 0.86 3.56
N LEU A 303 -23.59 0.39 2.54
CA LEU A 303 -23.19 -0.78 1.77
C LEU A 303 -22.33 -0.37 0.56
N TYR A 304 -21.03 -0.46 0.72
CA TYR A 304 -20.04 -0.10 -0.30
C TYR A 304 -18.92 -1.14 -0.35
N ARG A 305 -18.25 -1.21 -1.49
CA ARG A 305 -16.93 -1.78 -1.63
C ARG A 305 -16.01 -0.76 -2.29
N LEU A 306 -14.72 -0.99 -2.26
CA LEU A 306 -13.73 -0.15 -2.91
C LEU A 306 -12.98 -0.98 -3.95
N ASP A 307 -13.13 -0.56 -5.19
CA ASP A 307 -12.43 -1.14 -6.35
C ASP A 307 -11.32 -0.19 -6.81
N ASP A 308 -10.38 -0.71 -7.59
CA ASP A 308 -9.29 0.05 -8.24
C ASP A 308 -8.50 0.94 -7.26
N GLY A 309 -8.29 0.44 -6.04
CA GLY A 309 -7.58 1.17 -5.01
C GLY A 309 -6.09 1.30 -5.33
N ILE A 310 -5.54 2.49 -5.11
CA ILE A 310 -4.10 2.76 -5.10
C ILE A 310 -3.74 3.26 -3.71
N PHE A 311 -2.76 2.62 -3.10
CA PHE A 311 -2.19 3.03 -1.83
C PHE A 311 -0.74 3.43 -2.07
N SER A 312 -0.37 4.65 -1.72
CA SER A 312 0.98 5.18 -1.93
C SER A 312 1.50 5.84 -0.65
N GLY A 313 2.81 5.89 -0.49
CA GLY A 313 3.41 6.56 0.66
C GLY A 313 4.92 6.35 0.73
N ARG A 314 5.50 6.74 1.86
CA ARG A 314 6.93 6.80 2.11
C ARG A 314 7.30 5.88 3.27
N ILE A 315 8.18 4.94 3.04
CA ILE A 315 8.64 4.01 4.08
C ILE A 315 10.08 4.36 4.43
N GLY A 316 10.31 4.75 5.68
CA GLY A 316 11.65 5.05 6.17
C GLY A 316 12.60 3.85 6.05
N ALA A 317 13.81 4.09 5.61
CA ALA A 317 14.82 3.06 5.40
C ALA A 317 15.00 2.16 6.62
N ARG A 318 15.04 2.75 7.82
CA ARG A 318 15.17 2.05 9.08
C ARG A 318 14.00 1.10 9.35
N ASP A 319 12.78 1.58 9.17
CA ASP A 319 11.58 0.81 9.43
C ASP A 319 11.48 -0.36 8.45
N LEU A 320 11.82 -0.11 7.18
CA LEU A 320 11.86 -1.14 6.15
C LEU A 320 12.94 -2.20 6.44
N LEU A 321 14.15 -1.77 6.80
CA LEU A 321 15.24 -2.69 7.15
C LEU A 321 14.91 -3.56 8.37
N ALA A 322 14.29 -2.97 9.39
CA ALA A 322 13.83 -3.71 10.55
C ALA A 322 12.76 -4.74 10.17
N ALA A 323 11.77 -4.34 9.35
CA ALA A 323 10.72 -5.22 8.87
C ALA A 323 11.28 -6.38 8.02
N VAL A 324 12.12 -6.07 7.03
CA VAL A 324 12.77 -7.06 6.16
C VAL A 324 13.67 -7.99 6.98
N GLY A 325 14.37 -7.48 7.99
CA GLY A 325 15.17 -8.30 8.91
C GLY A 325 14.37 -9.41 9.59
N THR A 326 13.07 -9.19 9.83
CA THR A 326 12.18 -10.18 10.46
C THR A 326 11.72 -11.29 9.52
N ALA A 327 11.87 -11.11 8.22
CA ALA A 327 11.45 -12.11 7.24
C ALA A 327 12.18 -13.44 7.45
N LYS A 328 11.48 -14.55 7.21
CA LYS A 328 12.05 -15.89 7.30
C LYS A 328 12.94 -16.16 6.10
N VAL A 329 14.11 -16.71 6.34
CA VAL A 329 14.97 -17.19 5.24
C VAL A 329 14.34 -18.47 4.66
N PRO A 330 14.10 -18.55 3.34
CA PRO A 330 13.57 -19.75 2.71
C PRO A 330 14.38 -21.00 3.09
N ARG A 331 13.68 -22.08 3.43
CA ARG A 331 14.29 -23.37 3.82
C ARG A 331 15.18 -23.33 5.07
N SER A 332 15.05 -22.27 5.88
CA SER A 332 15.76 -22.11 7.16
C SER A 332 14.76 -21.78 8.28
N THR A 333 15.13 -22.06 9.50
CA THR A 333 14.39 -21.62 10.69
C THR A 333 14.78 -20.20 11.14
N GLY A 334 15.84 -19.66 10.55
CA GLY A 334 16.40 -18.36 10.91
C GLY A 334 15.70 -17.20 10.22
N ARG A 335 15.88 -16.02 10.81
CA ARG A 335 15.42 -14.75 10.25
C ARG A 335 16.50 -14.12 9.37
N LEU A 336 16.07 -13.24 8.46
CA LEU A 336 17.00 -12.61 7.50
C LEU A 336 18.06 -11.76 8.21
N CYS A 337 17.75 -11.11 9.34
CA CYS A 337 18.71 -10.33 10.12
C CYS A 337 19.91 -11.14 10.58
N ASN A 338 19.75 -12.45 10.78
CA ASN A 338 20.81 -13.39 11.17
C ASN A 338 21.48 -14.07 9.95
N SER A 339 21.09 -13.70 8.74
CA SER A 339 21.59 -14.29 7.50
C SER A 339 22.65 -13.39 6.85
N PRO A 340 23.70 -13.97 6.23
CA PRO A 340 24.63 -13.20 5.38
C PRO A 340 23.94 -12.43 4.24
N LEU A 341 22.74 -12.86 3.84
CA LEU A 341 21.94 -12.18 2.81
C LEU A 341 21.42 -10.81 3.25
N PHE A 342 21.31 -10.56 4.56
CA PHE A 342 20.81 -9.28 5.05
C PHE A 342 21.66 -8.09 4.57
N GLY A 343 22.98 -8.27 4.49
CA GLY A 343 23.87 -7.23 3.96
C GLY A 343 23.52 -6.81 2.52
N THR A 344 23.21 -7.79 1.66
CA THR A 344 22.81 -7.54 0.28
C THR A 344 21.47 -6.82 0.20
N PHE A 345 20.47 -7.25 1.01
CA PHE A 345 19.19 -6.56 1.09
C PHE A 345 19.34 -5.14 1.60
N LYS A 346 20.13 -4.96 2.65
CA LYS A 346 20.41 -3.64 3.21
C LYS A 346 21.03 -2.72 2.16
N GLN A 347 22.03 -3.20 1.42
CA GLN A 347 22.63 -2.42 0.35
C GLN A 347 21.60 -2.03 -0.69
N GLY A 348 20.81 -2.97 -1.21
CA GLY A 348 19.79 -2.68 -2.20
C GLY A 348 18.73 -1.68 -1.72
N ILE A 349 18.25 -1.82 -0.48
CA ILE A 349 17.33 -0.85 0.12
C ILE A 349 17.97 0.53 0.20
N CYS A 350 19.22 0.61 0.69
CA CYS A 350 19.90 1.89 0.85
C CYS A 350 20.24 2.59 -0.48
N GLU A 351 20.43 1.82 -1.56
CA GLU A 351 20.61 2.35 -2.91
C GLU A 351 19.29 2.76 -3.58
N ALA A 352 18.17 2.25 -3.11
CA ALA A 352 16.84 2.53 -3.66
C ALA A 352 16.12 3.70 -2.97
N LEU A 353 16.76 4.36 -2.00
CA LEU A 353 16.15 5.51 -1.33
C LEU A 353 16.05 6.68 -2.32
N ASP A 354 14.84 7.17 -2.50
CA ASP A 354 14.49 8.15 -3.53
C ASP A 354 13.84 9.42 -2.99
N ILE A 355 13.30 9.36 -1.77
CA ILE A 355 12.45 10.41 -1.21
C ILE A 355 12.78 10.64 0.28
N SER A 356 12.38 11.80 0.84
CA SER A 356 12.42 12.03 2.29
C SER A 356 11.26 11.34 3.00
N LYS A 357 11.47 10.73 4.18
CA LYS A 357 10.39 10.13 4.99
C LYS A 357 9.32 11.16 5.34
N THR A 358 9.73 12.38 5.60
CA THR A 358 8.85 13.48 6.00
C THR A 358 8.73 14.48 4.84
N LYS A 359 7.53 14.66 4.31
CA LYS A 359 7.23 15.53 3.17
C LYS A 359 7.75 16.97 3.31
N SER A 360 7.82 17.50 4.54
CA SER A 360 8.35 18.84 4.77
C SER A 360 9.86 18.99 4.56
N PHE A 361 10.57 17.90 4.38
CA PHE A 361 12.00 17.91 4.07
C PHE A 361 12.29 17.74 2.57
N ASP A 362 11.24 17.57 1.76
CA ASP A 362 11.40 17.62 0.31
C ASP A 362 11.94 19.02 -0.08
N PHE A 363 12.92 19.04 -0.97
CA PHE A 363 13.64 20.25 -1.42
C PHE A 363 14.51 20.95 -0.36
N ASP A 364 14.66 20.40 0.83
CA ASP A 364 15.65 20.88 1.77
C ASP A 364 17.06 20.51 1.24
N PRO A 365 17.93 21.49 0.93
CA PRO A 365 19.28 21.21 0.40
C PRO A 365 20.15 20.35 1.31
N GLY A 366 19.83 20.30 2.61
CA GLY A 366 20.51 19.45 3.59
C GLY A 366 19.92 18.05 3.74
N SER A 367 18.74 17.80 3.22
CA SER A 367 18.04 16.53 3.38
C SER A 367 18.62 15.45 2.48
N THR A 368 19.04 14.33 3.10
CA THR A 368 19.42 13.11 2.38
C THR A 368 18.20 12.22 2.25
N CYS A 369 18.06 11.53 1.10
CA CYS A 369 16.98 10.55 0.92
C CYS A 369 17.08 9.46 1.99
N ASP A 370 16.05 9.34 2.82
CA ASP A 370 16.00 8.46 3.97
C ASP A 370 14.78 7.52 3.96
N ALA A 371 14.00 7.57 2.89
CA ALA A 371 12.85 6.71 2.66
C ALA A 371 12.83 6.17 1.23
N ILE A 372 12.07 5.12 1.06
CA ILE A 372 11.69 4.57 -0.24
C ILE A 372 10.22 4.90 -0.51
N SER A 373 9.94 5.38 -1.71
CA SER A 373 8.57 5.53 -2.18
C SER A 373 7.97 4.16 -2.48
N THR A 374 6.68 4.00 -2.18
CA THR A 374 5.98 2.75 -2.42
C THR A 374 4.56 3.00 -2.87
N ALA A 375 4.07 2.13 -3.74
CA ALA A 375 2.67 2.09 -4.10
C ALA A 375 2.21 0.65 -4.33
N ALA A 376 0.92 0.42 -4.08
CA ALA A 376 0.28 -0.87 -4.28
C ALA A 376 -1.14 -0.68 -4.80
N LEU A 377 -1.60 -1.63 -5.59
CA LEU A 377 -3.03 -1.76 -5.90
C LEU A 377 -3.72 -2.51 -4.77
N PHE A 378 -4.97 -2.14 -4.47
CA PHE A 378 -5.77 -2.86 -3.49
C PHE A 378 -7.26 -2.86 -3.83
N ARG A 379 -7.97 -3.82 -3.26
CA ARG A 379 -9.44 -3.87 -3.22
C ARG A 379 -9.89 -4.03 -1.78
N ALA A 380 -11.05 -3.48 -1.46
CA ALA A 380 -11.65 -3.68 -0.15
C ALA A 380 -13.14 -3.98 -0.26
N GLU A 381 -13.58 -4.95 0.52
CA GLU A 381 -14.97 -5.39 0.57
C GLU A 381 -15.62 -4.98 1.88
N LEU A 382 -16.94 -4.82 1.85
CA LEU A 382 -17.72 -4.52 3.05
C LEU A 382 -17.44 -5.55 4.16
N ALA A 383 -17.27 -5.04 5.37
CA ALA A 383 -16.98 -5.85 6.54
C ALA A 383 -17.71 -5.32 7.77
N SER A 384 -17.74 -6.14 8.80
CA SER A 384 -18.20 -5.75 10.14
C SER A 384 -17.06 -5.88 11.15
N VAL A 385 -17.16 -5.20 12.28
CA VAL A 385 -16.16 -5.28 13.35
C VAL A 385 -16.67 -6.12 14.51
N GLY A 386 -15.77 -6.92 15.06
CA GLY A 386 -15.99 -7.76 16.24
C GLY A 386 -15.23 -7.25 17.45
N ASP A 387 -14.74 -8.18 18.28
CA ASP A 387 -14.07 -7.84 19.54
C ASP A 387 -12.65 -7.33 19.33
N LYS A 388 -12.15 -6.62 20.33
CA LYS A 388 -10.75 -6.25 20.43
C LYS A 388 -9.88 -7.49 20.63
N ARG A 389 -8.84 -7.61 19.80
CA ARG A 389 -7.85 -8.66 19.92
C ARG A 389 -6.49 -8.13 19.55
N LEU A 390 -5.56 -8.25 20.49
CA LEU A 390 -4.15 -7.99 20.21
C LEU A 390 -3.57 -9.22 19.51
N GLU A 391 -2.92 -8.99 18.37
CA GLU A 391 -2.11 -10.04 17.76
C GLU A 391 -0.91 -10.30 18.68
N PRO A 392 -0.67 -11.57 19.10
CA PRO A 392 0.50 -11.87 19.88
C PRO A 392 1.74 -11.55 19.03
N GLU A 393 2.58 -10.65 19.52
CA GLU A 393 3.87 -10.41 18.91
C GLU A 393 4.67 -11.72 18.96
N SER A 394 5.04 -12.22 17.80
CA SER A 394 6.02 -13.31 17.75
C SER A 394 7.34 -12.75 18.30
N PRO A 395 8.03 -13.48 19.20
CA PRO A 395 9.34 -13.06 19.67
C PRO A 395 10.22 -12.67 18.48
N ASN A 396 10.58 -11.42 18.41
CA ASN A 396 11.32 -10.90 17.27
C ASN A 396 12.81 -10.89 17.62
N GLU A 397 13.49 -11.96 17.20
CA GLU A 397 14.95 -12.09 17.37
C GLU A 397 15.73 -10.95 16.69
N CYS A 398 15.08 -10.21 15.80
CA CYS A 398 15.66 -9.11 15.05
C CYS A 398 15.31 -7.72 15.60
N SER A 399 14.44 -7.64 16.59
CA SER A 399 14.17 -6.38 17.26
C SER A 399 15.37 -5.94 18.10
N PRO A 400 15.73 -4.66 18.09
CA PRO A 400 16.58 -4.12 19.12
C PRO A 400 15.93 -4.44 20.46
N GLY A 401 16.72 -5.00 21.40
CA GLY A 401 16.23 -5.24 22.76
C GLY A 401 15.70 -3.93 23.37
N PRO A 402 14.85 -4.02 24.42
CA PRO A 402 14.24 -2.83 25.05
C PRO A 402 15.29 -1.81 25.53
N ASP A 403 16.51 -2.25 25.82
CA ASP A 403 17.61 -1.42 26.27
C ASP A 403 18.71 -1.20 25.20
N GLY A 404 18.51 -1.72 23.98
CA GLY A 404 19.45 -1.56 22.87
C GLY A 404 19.30 -0.21 22.16
N PRO A 405 20.39 0.32 21.57
CA PRO A 405 20.24 1.47 20.70
C PRO A 405 19.24 1.10 19.58
N LEU A 406 18.27 1.99 19.36
CA LEU A 406 17.18 1.80 18.39
C LEU A 406 17.66 1.43 16.97
N ASP A 407 18.95 1.57 16.71
CA ASP A 407 19.61 1.38 15.42
C ASP A 407 20.39 0.06 15.31
N ALA A 408 20.42 -0.73 16.39
CA ALA A 408 21.14 -2.00 16.41
C ALA A 408 20.18 -3.17 16.67
N GLY A 409 20.18 -4.11 15.76
CA GLY A 409 19.57 -5.42 15.96
C GLY A 409 20.50 -6.37 16.73
N PRO A 410 20.03 -7.57 17.09
CA PRO A 410 20.84 -8.62 17.72
C PRO A 410 22.09 -8.92 16.88
N GLY A 411 23.21 -9.22 17.56
CA GLY A 411 24.44 -9.61 16.86
C GLY A 411 25.19 -8.49 16.13
N GLY A 412 24.87 -7.20 16.45
CA GLY A 412 25.56 -6.05 15.83
C GLY A 412 25.01 -5.67 14.44
N VAL A 413 23.87 -6.19 14.05
CA VAL A 413 23.17 -5.79 12.82
C VAL A 413 22.67 -4.35 12.99
N THR A 414 23.00 -3.46 12.05
CA THR A 414 22.52 -2.09 12.05
C THR A 414 21.44 -1.91 10.99
N TYR A 415 20.35 -1.23 11.35
CA TYR A 415 19.25 -0.85 10.46
C TYR A 415 19.42 0.56 9.89
N ILE A 416 20.62 1.09 9.95
CA ILE A 416 20.97 2.39 9.37
C ILE A 416 21.68 2.15 8.04
N CYS A 417 21.29 2.87 7.03
CA CYS A 417 22.03 2.93 5.78
C CYS A 417 23.34 3.71 5.98
N PRO A 418 24.48 3.19 5.49
CA PRO A 418 25.79 3.83 5.61
C PRO A 418 25.85 5.19 4.88
#